data_36abdd379ef22411e1f7bd716e748319
#
_entry.id   36abdd379ef22411e1f7bd716e748319
#
_cell.length_a   1.000
_cell.length_b   1.000
_cell.length_c   1.000
_cell.angle_alpha   90.00
_cell.angle_beta   90.00
_cell.angle_gamma   90.00
#
_symmetry.space_group_name_H-M   'P 1'
#
loop_
_entity.id
_entity.type
_entity.pdbx_description
1 polymer ?
#
loop_
_entity_poly.entity_id
_entity_poly.type
_entity_poly.pdbx_seq_one_letter_code
_entity_poly.pdbx_strand_id
1 'polypeptide(L)'
;EDGLRYLQGDLGSMSLFDAVAGGRNAGGRYNQREKELLVRTIRQLPNIQIRGARGLDWQNCYPQPEFDEDSVLFDLNYFKYCFLKPSELDFHELKLEANFRLFAKDLTSEKTDSFLYRDFQARNIMLDPNNNPYFIDFQGGRKGPYYYDLASFLWQASARYSNKLRRDLVAEYYDALKQYTEVPSVRHFVGRLSLFVLFRTLQ
;
A
#
# COMPACT_ATOMS: atom_id res chain seq x y z
N GLU A 1 12.84 12.87 -29.24
CA GLU A 1 12.77 12.94 -27.76
C GLU A 1 14.06 12.32 -27.20
N ASP A 2 14.76 13.08 -26.35
CA ASP A 2 16.06 12.68 -25.79
C ASP A 2 15.92 11.78 -24.55
N GLY A 3 14.69 11.48 -24.09
CA GLY A 3 14.39 10.72 -22.88
C GLY A 3 14.80 11.39 -21.56
N LEU A 4 15.35 12.60 -21.62
CA LEU A 4 15.88 13.32 -20.46
C LEU A 4 14.89 14.35 -19.91
N ARG A 5 13.81 14.63 -20.64
CA ARG A 5 12.82 15.66 -20.29
C ARG A 5 11.42 15.16 -20.56
N TYR A 6 10.52 15.51 -19.68
CA TYR A 6 9.09 15.23 -19.85
C TYR A 6 8.27 16.43 -19.39
N LEU A 7 7.07 16.58 -19.93
CA LEU A 7 6.09 17.55 -19.48
C LEU A 7 5.08 16.83 -18.59
N GLN A 8 4.82 17.42 -17.44
CA GLN A 8 3.84 16.91 -16.49
C GLN A 8 2.80 18.01 -16.23
N GLY A 9 1.51 17.61 -16.11
CA GLY A 9 0.46 18.52 -15.68
C GLY A 9 0.69 19.00 -14.25
N ASP A 10 0.46 20.27 -14.01
CA ASP A 10 0.46 20.81 -12.64
C ASP A 10 -0.81 20.35 -11.92
N LEU A 11 -0.65 19.60 -10.83
CA LEU A 11 -1.74 19.10 -9.98
C LEU A 11 -2.01 20.03 -8.78
N GLY A 12 -1.34 21.18 -8.72
CA GLY A 12 -1.41 22.11 -7.59
C GLY A 12 -0.64 21.60 -6.37
N SER A 13 -0.92 22.16 -5.20
CA SER A 13 -0.17 21.91 -3.96
C SER A 13 -0.96 21.13 -2.91
N MET A 14 -2.25 20.84 -3.11
CA MET A 14 -3.09 20.20 -2.11
C MET A 14 -2.91 18.69 -2.15
N SER A 15 -2.24 18.13 -1.14
CA SER A 15 -2.19 16.68 -0.95
C SER A 15 -3.39 16.17 -0.13
N LEU A 16 -3.72 14.89 -0.28
CA LEU A 16 -4.67 14.24 0.62
C LEU A 16 -4.20 14.31 2.08
N PHE A 17 -2.88 14.21 2.29
CA PHE A 17 -2.29 14.32 3.63
C PHE A 17 -2.63 15.67 4.28
N ASP A 18 -2.57 16.76 3.55
CA ASP A 18 -2.91 18.10 4.06
C ASP A 18 -4.42 18.28 4.19
N ALA A 19 -5.18 17.79 3.22
CA ALA A 19 -6.64 17.89 3.23
C ALA A 19 -7.32 17.16 4.41
N VAL A 20 -6.67 16.12 4.97
CA VAL A 20 -7.16 15.37 6.14
C VAL A 20 -6.35 15.66 7.42
N ALA A 21 -5.63 16.78 7.46
CA ALA A 21 -4.78 17.15 8.60
C ALA A 21 -5.59 17.36 9.88
N GLY A 22 -6.82 17.87 9.78
CA GLY A 22 -7.70 18.11 10.93
C GLY A 22 -7.94 16.85 11.74
N GLY A 23 -8.39 15.77 11.10
CA GLY A 23 -8.66 14.49 11.77
C GLY A 23 -7.39 13.85 12.34
N ARG A 24 -6.27 13.93 11.59
CA ARG A 24 -4.98 13.44 12.04
C ARG A 24 -4.49 14.17 13.29
N ASN A 25 -4.55 15.49 13.30
CA ASN A 25 -4.14 16.33 14.43
C ASN A 25 -5.10 16.20 15.63
N ALA A 26 -6.37 15.87 15.37
CA ALA A 26 -7.36 15.55 16.39
C ALA A 26 -7.26 14.12 16.94
N GLY A 27 -6.11 13.44 16.77
CA GLY A 27 -5.88 12.10 17.29
C GLY A 27 -6.66 11.00 16.54
N GLY A 28 -6.97 11.19 15.27
CA GLY A 28 -7.69 10.23 14.44
C GLY A 28 -9.22 10.45 14.40
N ARG A 29 -9.70 11.58 14.90
CA ARG A 29 -11.12 11.97 14.82
C ARG A 29 -11.39 12.72 13.52
N TYR A 30 -11.51 11.97 12.44
CA TYR A 30 -11.81 12.48 11.10
C TYR A 30 -13.27 12.92 11.00
N ASN A 31 -13.49 14.14 10.48
CA ASN A 31 -14.84 14.63 10.18
C ASN A 31 -15.42 13.96 8.92
N GLN A 32 -16.67 14.26 8.60
CA GLN A 32 -17.37 13.62 7.48
C GLN A 32 -16.70 13.92 6.14
N ARG A 33 -16.31 15.17 5.87
CA ARG A 33 -15.62 15.57 4.63
C ARG A 33 -14.29 14.83 4.46
N GLU A 34 -13.49 14.73 5.51
CA GLU A 34 -12.21 14.02 5.49
C GLU A 34 -12.41 12.52 5.20
N LYS A 35 -13.44 11.90 5.81
CA LYS A 35 -13.78 10.50 5.53
C LYS A 35 -14.21 10.30 4.07
N GLU A 36 -14.97 11.22 3.50
CA GLU A 36 -15.37 11.16 2.09
C GLU A 36 -14.16 11.24 1.15
N LEU A 37 -13.16 12.06 1.45
CA LEU A 37 -11.90 12.11 0.70
C LEU A 37 -11.15 10.77 0.77
N LEU A 38 -11.06 10.18 1.96
CA LEU A 38 -10.44 8.87 2.17
C LEU A 38 -11.19 7.76 1.40
N VAL A 39 -12.52 7.74 1.46
CA VAL A 39 -13.35 6.79 0.71
C VAL A 39 -13.17 6.97 -0.79
N ARG A 40 -13.23 8.20 -1.29
CA ARG A 40 -13.02 8.50 -2.72
C ARG A 40 -11.67 8.00 -3.20
N THR A 41 -10.63 8.22 -2.41
CA THR A 41 -9.26 7.77 -2.71
C THR A 41 -9.17 6.25 -2.73
N ILE A 42 -9.65 5.58 -1.69
CA ILE A 42 -9.48 4.13 -1.58
C ILE A 42 -10.28 3.36 -2.65
N ARG A 43 -11.41 3.91 -3.10
CA ARG A 43 -12.19 3.34 -4.20
C ARG A 43 -11.48 3.43 -5.56
N GLN A 44 -10.53 4.36 -5.73
CA GLN A 44 -9.75 4.47 -6.97
C GLN A 44 -8.54 3.52 -7.01
N LEU A 45 -8.08 3.04 -5.86
CA LEU A 45 -6.91 2.17 -5.80
C LEU A 45 -7.05 0.89 -6.67
N PRO A 46 -8.19 0.15 -6.65
CA PRO A 46 -8.35 -1.01 -7.52
C PRO A 46 -8.26 -0.69 -9.02
N ASN A 47 -8.69 0.51 -9.44
CA ASN A 47 -8.56 0.94 -10.82
C ASN A 47 -7.08 1.00 -11.25
N ILE A 48 -6.23 1.58 -10.41
CA ILE A 48 -4.79 1.65 -10.67
C ILE A 48 -4.19 0.26 -10.66
N GLN A 49 -4.50 -0.54 -9.65
CA GLN A 49 -3.91 -1.85 -9.44
C GLN A 49 -4.28 -2.86 -10.53
N ILE A 50 -5.53 -2.85 -11.00
CA ILE A 50 -6.01 -3.86 -11.95
C ILE A 50 -5.98 -3.33 -13.38
N ARG A 51 -6.51 -2.12 -13.65
CA ARG A 51 -6.50 -1.57 -15.01
C ARG A 51 -5.15 -0.99 -15.39
N GLY A 52 -4.45 -0.34 -14.45
CA GLY A 52 -3.11 0.18 -14.66
C GLY A 52 -2.07 -0.91 -14.96
N ALA A 53 -2.32 -2.14 -14.52
CA ALA A 53 -1.47 -3.30 -14.84
C ALA A 53 -1.60 -3.78 -16.29
N ARG A 54 -2.69 -3.42 -16.98
CA ARG A 54 -2.96 -3.94 -18.33
C ARG A 54 -2.00 -3.35 -19.35
N GLY A 55 -1.25 -4.23 -20.01
CA GLY A 55 -0.29 -3.82 -21.05
C GLY A 55 0.99 -3.20 -20.51
N LEU A 56 1.20 -3.19 -19.20
CA LEU A 56 2.44 -2.73 -18.60
C LEU A 56 3.55 -3.76 -18.87
N ASP A 57 4.68 -3.30 -19.40
CA ASP A 57 5.88 -4.12 -19.51
C ASP A 57 6.62 -4.12 -18.15
N TRP A 58 6.45 -5.20 -17.42
CA TRP A 58 7.02 -5.37 -16.08
C TRP A 58 8.55 -5.34 -16.05
N GLN A 59 9.23 -5.63 -17.17
CA GLN A 59 10.68 -5.56 -17.24
C GLN A 59 11.23 -4.14 -17.11
N ASN A 60 10.38 -3.14 -17.34
CA ASN A 60 10.72 -1.73 -17.13
C ASN A 60 10.52 -1.26 -15.68
N CYS A 61 10.01 -2.11 -14.79
CA CYS A 61 9.84 -1.75 -13.38
C CYS A 61 11.18 -1.76 -12.65
N TYR A 62 11.45 -0.70 -11.88
CA TYR A 62 12.68 -0.55 -11.11
C TYR A 62 12.38 -0.58 -9.59
N PRO A 63 13.24 -1.20 -8.77
CA PRO A 63 14.49 -1.90 -9.08
C PRO A 63 14.30 -3.33 -9.58
N GLN A 64 13.08 -3.85 -9.60
CA GLN A 64 12.78 -5.21 -10.01
C GLN A 64 11.34 -5.33 -10.54
N PRO A 65 11.05 -6.33 -11.40
CA PRO A 65 9.77 -6.43 -12.08
C PRO A 65 8.61 -6.87 -11.19
N GLU A 66 8.85 -7.62 -10.12
CA GLU A 66 7.78 -8.17 -9.29
C GLU A 66 8.13 -8.21 -7.80
N PHE A 67 7.10 -8.36 -6.99
CA PHE A 67 7.18 -8.60 -5.55
C PHE A 67 7.33 -10.10 -5.31
N ASP A 68 8.55 -10.52 -5.01
CA ASP A 68 8.98 -11.89 -4.82
C ASP A 68 9.47 -12.19 -3.39
N GLU A 69 9.84 -13.45 -3.14
CA GLU A 69 10.35 -13.86 -1.84
C GLU A 69 11.63 -13.10 -1.45
N ASP A 70 12.50 -12.82 -2.43
CA ASP A 70 13.76 -12.11 -2.17
C ASP A 70 13.51 -10.66 -1.73
N SER A 71 12.52 -9.97 -2.34
CA SER A 71 12.06 -8.64 -1.90
C SER A 71 11.57 -8.65 -0.47
N VAL A 72 10.76 -9.64 -0.12
CA VAL A 72 10.20 -9.78 1.24
C VAL A 72 11.31 -10.04 2.23
N LEU A 73 12.23 -10.96 1.91
CA LEU A 73 13.37 -11.30 2.77
C LEU A 73 14.31 -10.11 2.95
N PHE A 74 14.52 -9.30 1.91
CA PHE A 74 15.31 -8.07 2.01
C PHE A 74 14.72 -7.12 3.07
N ASP A 75 13.42 -6.85 2.99
CA ASP A 75 12.74 -5.95 3.93
C ASP A 75 12.69 -6.53 5.37
N LEU A 76 12.47 -7.83 5.53
CA LEU A 76 12.50 -8.50 6.84
C LEU A 76 13.92 -8.51 7.45
N ASN A 77 14.94 -8.65 6.62
CA ASN A 77 16.32 -8.54 7.07
C ASN A 77 16.68 -7.10 7.45
N TYR A 78 16.13 -6.11 6.74
CA TYR A 78 16.29 -4.71 7.15
C TYR A 78 15.72 -4.48 8.55
N PHE A 79 14.49 -4.98 8.82
CA PHE A 79 13.93 -4.97 10.18
C PHE A 79 14.84 -5.66 11.20
N LYS A 80 15.35 -6.86 10.89
CA LYS A 80 16.22 -7.61 11.80
C LYS A 80 17.48 -6.83 12.16
N TYR A 81 18.18 -6.27 11.17
CA TYR A 81 19.47 -5.62 11.38
C TYR A 81 19.36 -4.18 11.86
N CYS A 82 18.36 -3.43 11.41
CA CYS A 82 18.21 -2.01 11.73
C CYS A 82 17.35 -1.74 12.97
N PHE A 83 16.51 -2.69 13.38
CA PHE A 83 15.64 -2.53 14.53
C PHE A 83 15.85 -3.63 15.58
N LEU A 84 15.68 -4.91 15.23
CA LEU A 84 15.63 -5.98 16.21
C LEU A 84 16.99 -6.21 16.90
N LYS A 85 18.09 -6.26 16.14
CA LYS A 85 19.44 -6.41 16.74
C LYS A 85 19.84 -5.20 17.61
N PRO A 86 19.64 -3.94 17.18
CA PRO A 86 19.94 -2.79 18.03
C PRO A 86 19.03 -2.64 19.26
N SER A 87 17.86 -3.28 19.28
CA SER A 87 16.96 -3.23 20.44
C SER A 87 17.42 -4.08 21.63
N GLU A 88 18.47 -4.86 21.46
CA GLU A 88 19.04 -5.77 22.48
C GLU A 88 18.06 -6.83 23.02
N LEU A 89 16.97 -7.08 22.28
CA LEU A 89 16.03 -8.13 22.59
C LEU A 89 16.59 -9.51 22.24
N ASP A 90 16.52 -10.44 23.18
CA ASP A 90 16.94 -11.81 22.93
C ASP A 90 15.98 -12.50 21.94
N PHE A 91 16.54 -13.11 20.91
CA PHE A 91 15.79 -13.94 19.97
C PHE A 91 16.68 -15.06 19.40
N HIS A 92 16.03 -16.14 18.98
CA HIS A 92 16.70 -17.28 18.37
C HIS A 92 16.84 -17.03 16.86
N GLU A 93 18.04 -16.68 16.41
CA GLU A 93 18.31 -16.25 15.03
C GLU A 93 17.86 -17.27 13.97
N LEU A 94 18.22 -18.56 14.14
CA LEU A 94 17.82 -19.61 13.18
C LEU A 94 16.30 -19.81 13.08
N LYS A 95 15.57 -19.66 14.21
CA LYS A 95 14.10 -19.72 14.19
C LYS A 95 13.50 -18.50 13.50
N LEU A 96 14.05 -17.31 13.72
CA LEU A 96 13.62 -16.10 13.05
C LEU A 96 13.81 -16.20 11.54
N GLU A 97 14.98 -16.65 11.08
CA GLU A 97 15.27 -16.87 9.66
C GLU A 97 14.30 -17.88 9.03
N ALA A 98 14.04 -19.00 9.71
CA ALA A 98 13.09 -19.99 9.22
C ALA A 98 11.67 -19.40 9.11
N ASN A 99 11.23 -18.60 10.10
CA ASN A 99 9.94 -17.92 10.07
C ASN A 99 9.87 -16.87 8.99
N PHE A 100 10.93 -16.11 8.74
CA PHE A 100 11.00 -15.13 7.64
C PHE A 100 10.81 -15.80 6.28
N ARG A 101 11.46 -16.93 6.04
CA ARG A 101 11.30 -17.72 4.79
C ARG A 101 9.87 -18.23 4.62
N LEU A 102 9.27 -18.77 5.68
CA LEU A 102 7.86 -19.22 5.64
C LEU A 102 6.92 -18.05 5.38
N PHE A 103 7.16 -16.92 6.01
CA PHE A 103 6.34 -15.72 5.83
C PHE A 103 6.49 -15.14 4.42
N ALA A 104 7.71 -15.07 3.88
CA ALA A 104 7.95 -14.62 2.51
C ALA A 104 7.22 -15.52 1.49
N LYS A 105 7.34 -16.83 1.64
CA LYS A 105 6.62 -17.81 0.82
C LYS A 105 5.10 -17.65 0.92
N ASP A 106 4.57 -17.39 2.11
CA ASP A 106 3.13 -17.19 2.30
C ASP A 106 2.67 -15.87 1.65
N LEU A 107 3.38 -14.76 1.84
CA LEU A 107 3.04 -13.47 1.22
C LEU A 107 3.02 -13.53 -0.32
N THR A 108 3.88 -14.35 -0.92
CA THR A 108 4.02 -14.49 -2.38
C THR A 108 3.25 -15.68 -2.96
N SER A 109 2.51 -16.43 -2.13
CA SER A 109 1.79 -17.64 -2.56
C SER A 109 0.66 -17.39 -3.55
N GLU A 110 0.02 -16.23 -3.48
CA GLU A 110 -1.03 -15.84 -4.40
C GLU A 110 -0.44 -15.00 -5.54
N LYS A 111 -0.49 -15.56 -6.76
CA LYS A 111 -0.11 -14.81 -7.96
C LYS A 111 -1.21 -13.81 -8.29
N THR A 112 -0.87 -12.54 -8.23
CA THR A 112 -1.75 -11.46 -8.65
C THR A 112 -1.11 -10.71 -9.82
N ASP A 113 -1.85 -10.56 -10.93
CA ASP A 113 -1.42 -9.74 -12.07
C ASP A 113 -1.85 -8.29 -11.85
N SER A 114 -1.58 -7.75 -10.67
CA SER A 114 -1.90 -6.38 -10.30
C SER A 114 -0.65 -5.53 -10.17
N PHE A 115 -0.83 -4.23 -10.37
CA PHE A 115 0.19 -3.23 -10.12
C PHE A 115 0.24 -2.93 -8.63
N LEU A 116 1.35 -3.29 -7.99
CA LEU A 116 1.68 -2.89 -6.63
C LEU A 116 2.32 -1.52 -6.71
N TYR A 117 1.67 -0.51 -6.18
CA TYR A 117 2.12 0.88 -6.21
C TYR A 117 3.37 1.12 -5.34
N ARG A 118 3.47 0.42 -4.22
CA ARG A 118 4.48 0.43 -3.16
C ARG A 118 4.40 1.64 -2.24
N ASP A 119 4.44 2.84 -2.75
CA ASP A 119 4.41 4.08 -1.95
C ASP A 119 3.03 4.75 -1.94
N PHE A 120 1.98 3.92 -1.87
CA PHE A 120 0.60 4.39 -1.77
C PHE A 120 0.32 4.96 -0.38
N GLN A 121 0.55 6.27 -0.27
CA GLN A 121 0.38 7.03 0.96
C GLN A 121 -0.24 8.40 0.67
N ALA A 122 -0.88 9.00 1.70
CA ALA A 122 -1.64 10.23 1.52
C ALA A 122 -0.82 11.42 0.98
N ARG A 123 0.50 11.42 1.16
CA ARG A 123 1.40 12.45 0.63
C ARG A 123 1.59 12.36 -0.89
N ASN A 124 1.45 11.15 -1.44
CA ASN A 124 1.60 10.86 -2.85
C ASN A 124 0.26 10.89 -3.60
N ILE A 125 -0.76 11.49 -2.99
CA ILE A 125 -2.10 11.65 -3.57
C ILE A 125 -2.43 13.13 -3.56
N MET A 126 -2.51 13.71 -4.76
CA MET A 126 -2.88 15.10 -4.96
C MET A 126 -4.39 15.22 -5.19
N LEU A 127 -4.97 16.32 -4.76
CA LEU A 127 -6.39 16.60 -4.95
C LEU A 127 -6.57 17.79 -5.88
N ASP A 128 -7.38 17.60 -6.93
CA ASP A 128 -7.80 18.72 -7.77
C ASP A 128 -8.81 19.64 -7.05
N PRO A 129 -9.19 20.79 -7.62
CA PRO A 129 -10.18 21.69 -7.03
C PRO A 129 -11.57 21.03 -6.77
N ASN A 130 -11.88 19.92 -7.45
CA ASN A 130 -13.10 19.15 -7.26
C ASN A 130 -12.92 18.00 -6.26
N ASN A 131 -11.77 17.95 -5.58
CA ASN A 131 -11.38 16.86 -4.67
C ASN A 131 -11.27 15.47 -5.34
N ASN A 132 -10.92 15.41 -6.62
CA ASN A 132 -10.59 14.16 -7.27
C ASN A 132 -9.13 13.80 -6.97
N PRO A 133 -8.84 12.55 -6.60
CA PRO A 133 -7.48 12.12 -6.30
C PRO A 133 -6.68 11.87 -7.59
N TYR A 134 -5.46 12.37 -7.63
CA TYR A 134 -4.42 12.07 -8.60
C TYR A 134 -3.24 11.45 -7.89
N PHE A 135 -2.61 10.47 -8.51
CA PHE A 135 -1.61 9.63 -7.89
C PHE A 135 -0.23 9.92 -8.51
N ILE A 136 0.74 10.20 -7.66
CA ILE A 136 2.12 10.55 -8.04
C ILE A 136 3.10 9.65 -7.31
N ASP A 137 4.36 9.63 -7.75
CA ASP A 137 5.44 8.90 -7.07
C ASP A 137 5.30 7.37 -7.16
N PHE A 138 4.94 6.87 -8.35
CA PHE A 138 4.69 5.45 -8.60
C PHE A 138 5.86 4.70 -9.24
N GLN A 139 7.03 5.33 -9.38
CA GLN A 139 8.20 4.75 -10.03
C GLN A 139 8.76 3.50 -9.33
N GLY A 140 8.44 3.28 -8.06
CA GLY A 140 8.76 2.05 -7.35
C GLY A 140 7.79 0.90 -7.59
N GLY A 141 6.77 1.15 -8.43
CA GLY A 141 5.72 0.20 -8.71
C GLY A 141 6.21 -1.01 -9.51
N ARG A 142 5.55 -2.13 -9.31
CA ARG A 142 5.90 -3.42 -9.92
C ARG A 142 4.71 -4.37 -9.92
N LYS A 143 4.87 -5.54 -10.50
CA LYS A 143 3.88 -6.61 -10.36
C LYS A 143 3.82 -7.09 -8.91
N GLY A 144 2.63 -7.22 -8.33
CA GLY A 144 2.50 -7.74 -6.97
C GLY A 144 1.08 -7.70 -6.42
N PRO A 145 0.90 -8.19 -5.18
CA PRO A 145 -0.40 -8.35 -4.57
C PRO A 145 -1.03 -6.99 -4.18
N TYR A 146 -2.28 -6.80 -4.54
CA TYR A 146 -3.04 -5.59 -4.24
C TYR A 146 -3.27 -5.33 -2.75
N TYR A 147 -3.08 -6.33 -1.90
CA TYR A 147 -3.18 -6.17 -0.43
C TYR A 147 -2.12 -5.25 0.16
N TYR A 148 -0.93 -5.20 -0.46
CA TYR A 148 0.19 -4.43 0.06
C TYR A 148 -0.13 -2.94 0.18
N ASP A 149 -0.66 -2.33 -0.88
CA ASP A 149 -0.95 -0.89 -0.90
C ASP A 149 -2.08 -0.53 0.06
N LEU A 150 -3.10 -1.40 0.15
CA LEU A 150 -4.19 -1.25 1.10
C LEU A 150 -3.67 -1.28 2.55
N ALA A 151 -2.79 -2.23 2.87
CA ALA A 151 -2.14 -2.30 4.18
C ALA A 151 -1.28 -1.06 4.44
N SER A 152 -0.47 -0.66 3.47
CA SER A 152 0.40 0.52 3.55
C SER A 152 -0.40 1.80 3.87
N PHE A 153 -1.51 2.02 3.18
CA PHE A 153 -2.33 3.20 3.36
C PHE A 153 -3.08 3.20 4.70
N LEU A 154 -3.68 2.08 5.09
CA LEU A 154 -4.57 2.02 6.24
C LEU A 154 -3.84 1.84 7.58
N TRP A 155 -2.64 1.29 7.58
CA TRP A 155 -1.86 1.06 8.82
C TRP A 155 -0.69 2.01 8.99
N GLN A 156 -0.64 3.08 8.22
CA GLN A 156 0.29 4.19 8.46
C GLN A 156 0.10 4.76 9.87
N ALA A 157 1.12 4.68 10.73
CA ALA A 157 1.04 5.15 12.12
C ALA A 157 0.68 6.65 12.22
N SER A 158 1.21 7.47 11.31
CA SER A 158 0.96 8.91 11.28
C SER A 158 -0.50 9.28 10.98
N ALA A 159 -1.26 8.42 10.29
CA ALA A 159 -2.66 8.66 9.97
C ALA A 159 -3.59 8.50 11.18
N ARG A 160 -3.23 7.70 12.18
CA ARG A 160 -4.01 7.45 13.39
C ARG A 160 -5.45 6.99 13.13
N TYR A 161 -5.69 6.26 12.02
CA TYR A 161 -7.04 5.75 11.73
C TYR A 161 -7.54 4.83 12.82
N SER A 162 -8.77 5.09 13.30
CA SER A 162 -9.42 4.19 14.26
C SER A 162 -9.72 2.84 13.62
N ASN A 163 -9.81 1.78 14.43
CA ASN A 163 -10.15 0.44 13.93
C ASN A 163 -11.50 0.42 13.19
N LYS A 164 -12.45 1.27 13.61
CA LYS A 164 -13.72 1.41 12.89
C LYS A 164 -13.48 1.98 11.49
N LEU A 165 -12.77 3.09 11.36
CA LEU A 165 -12.49 3.72 10.08
C LEU A 165 -11.69 2.79 9.15
N ARG A 166 -10.72 2.05 9.68
CA ARG A 166 -9.99 1.04 8.89
C ARG A 166 -10.92 -0.02 8.31
N ARG A 167 -11.82 -0.58 9.14
CA ARG A 167 -12.80 -1.57 8.66
C ARG A 167 -13.73 -0.99 7.60
N ASP A 168 -14.22 0.23 7.81
CA ASP A 168 -15.09 0.91 6.85
C ASP A 168 -14.36 1.09 5.50
N LEU A 169 -13.10 1.56 5.51
CA LEU A 169 -12.29 1.74 4.30
C LEU A 169 -11.88 0.42 3.63
N VAL A 170 -11.64 -0.65 4.41
CA VAL A 170 -11.42 -2.01 3.85
C VAL A 170 -12.66 -2.50 3.10
N ALA A 171 -13.86 -2.27 3.65
CA ALA A 171 -15.11 -2.62 2.98
C ALA A 171 -15.29 -1.83 1.67
N GLU A 172 -15.02 -0.53 1.69
CA GLU A 172 -15.08 0.34 0.51
C GLU A 172 -14.10 -0.11 -0.60
N TYR A 173 -12.89 -0.47 -0.21
CA TYR A 173 -11.90 -1.03 -1.14
C TYR A 173 -12.38 -2.37 -1.73
N TYR A 174 -12.82 -3.28 -0.87
CA TYR A 174 -13.27 -4.61 -1.28
C TYR A 174 -14.45 -4.54 -2.26
N ASP A 175 -15.41 -3.66 -2.02
CA ASP A 175 -16.56 -3.44 -2.91
C ASP A 175 -16.14 -2.79 -4.24
N ALA A 176 -15.19 -1.88 -4.20
CA ALA A 176 -14.62 -1.29 -5.41
C ALA A 176 -13.83 -2.33 -6.24
N LEU A 177 -13.06 -3.20 -5.59
CA LEU A 177 -12.25 -4.23 -6.26
C LEU A 177 -13.10 -5.20 -7.09
N LYS A 178 -14.30 -5.55 -6.63
CA LYS A 178 -15.26 -6.40 -7.36
C LYS A 178 -15.63 -5.89 -8.76
N GLN A 179 -15.46 -4.59 -9.00
CA GLN A 179 -15.76 -3.99 -10.31
C GLN A 179 -14.66 -4.28 -11.35
N TYR A 180 -13.51 -4.75 -10.93
CA TYR A 180 -12.32 -4.89 -11.78
C TYR A 180 -11.83 -6.32 -11.90
N THR A 181 -12.09 -7.18 -10.92
CA THR A 181 -11.64 -8.57 -10.88
C THR A 181 -12.54 -9.42 -9.99
N GLU A 182 -12.44 -10.73 -10.15
CA GLU A 182 -12.98 -11.67 -9.16
C GLU A 182 -12.24 -11.52 -7.84
N VAL A 183 -12.99 -11.53 -6.74
CA VAL A 183 -12.45 -11.36 -5.40
C VAL A 183 -12.73 -12.59 -4.54
N PRO A 184 -11.79 -12.99 -3.66
CA PRO A 184 -12.03 -14.09 -2.73
C PRO A 184 -13.12 -13.73 -1.71
N SER A 185 -13.58 -14.70 -0.93
CA SER A 185 -14.51 -14.42 0.16
C SER A 185 -13.93 -13.36 1.12
N VAL A 186 -14.80 -12.58 1.76
CA VAL A 186 -14.39 -11.55 2.74
C VAL A 186 -13.47 -12.12 3.81
N ARG A 187 -13.76 -13.34 4.31
CA ARG A 187 -12.93 -14.01 5.32
C ARG A 187 -11.51 -14.25 4.80
N HIS A 188 -11.37 -14.75 3.58
CA HIS A 188 -10.07 -14.99 2.96
C HIS A 188 -9.34 -13.67 2.71
N PHE A 189 -10.03 -12.69 2.12
CA PHE A 189 -9.49 -11.36 1.85
C PHE A 189 -8.90 -10.71 3.10
N VAL A 190 -9.67 -10.67 4.20
CA VAL A 190 -9.22 -10.08 5.47
C VAL A 190 -8.06 -10.88 6.08
N GLY A 191 -8.09 -12.20 5.96
CA GLY A 191 -6.98 -13.07 6.40
C GLY A 191 -5.68 -12.73 5.66
N ARG A 192 -5.74 -12.63 4.33
CA ARG A 192 -4.57 -12.24 3.51
C ARG A 192 -4.10 -10.82 3.83
N LEU A 193 -5.03 -9.86 3.88
CA LEU A 193 -4.71 -8.48 4.24
C LEU A 193 -3.96 -8.40 5.59
N SER A 194 -4.33 -9.21 6.57
CA SER A 194 -3.68 -9.22 7.89
C SER A 194 -2.20 -9.61 7.82
N LEU A 195 -1.80 -10.48 6.90
CA LEU A 195 -0.40 -10.82 6.66
C LEU A 195 0.38 -9.63 6.10
N PHE A 196 -0.22 -8.91 5.15
CA PHE A 196 0.39 -7.70 4.60
C PHE A 196 0.44 -6.55 5.62
N VAL A 197 -0.53 -6.46 6.53
CA VAL A 197 -0.47 -5.53 7.66
C VAL A 197 0.70 -5.85 8.57
N LEU A 198 0.90 -7.12 8.93
CA LEU A 198 2.07 -7.55 9.70
C LEU A 198 3.37 -7.20 8.97
N PHE A 199 3.46 -7.55 7.69
CA PHE A 199 4.65 -7.25 6.88
C PHE A 199 4.97 -5.75 6.86
N ARG A 200 3.96 -4.89 6.60
CA ARG A 200 4.13 -3.43 6.59
C ARG A 200 4.49 -2.85 7.97
N THR A 201 4.14 -3.54 9.04
CA THR A 201 4.51 -3.13 10.41
C THR A 201 5.99 -3.43 10.71
N LEU A 202 6.56 -4.42 10.02
CA LEU A 202 7.97 -4.81 10.16
C LEU A 202 8.91 -4.03 9.22
N GLN A 203 8.39 -3.27 8.25
CA GLN A 203 9.14 -2.38 7.36
C GLN A 203 9.33 -0.98 7.97
#